data_d13925f9f6ccd0ac5e7716c92466c91c
#
_entry.id   d13925f9f6ccd0ac5e7716c92466c91c
#
_cell.length_a   1.000
_cell.length_b   1.000
_cell.length_c   1.000
_cell.angle_alpha   90.00
_cell.angle_beta   90.00
_cell.angle_gamma   90.00
#
_symmetry.space_group_name_H-M   'P 1'
#
loop_
_entity.id
_entity.type
_entity.pdbx_description
1 polymer ?
#
loop_
_entity_poly.entity_id
_entity_poly.type
_entity_poly.pdbx_seq_one_letter_code
_entity_poly.pdbx_strand_id
1 'polypeptide(L)'
;METILEFGLKRENEERRDGGCAIVFDPEMQRYAMGKQEDGRLRLFSGGVDAGEDMKEGVLREVTEEGGLHDFLHVEKIGEALTHYHNSLRNVDRVAHATCFLVILKSTDLVPVHLEEHEKFVLAWATSNEILANWEARNQNKDNDHWIYFLKKSVARAKELGYDKTSKIDEWK
;
A
#
# COMPACT_ATOMS: atom_id res chain seq x y z
N MET A 1 13.91 -9.11 -18.26
CA MET A 1 13.53 -7.77 -17.76
C MET A 1 12.03 -7.72 -17.55
N GLU A 2 11.61 -7.44 -16.33
CA GLU A 2 10.18 -7.33 -16.05
C GLU A 2 9.67 -6.00 -16.62
N THR A 3 8.57 -6.06 -17.38
CA THR A 3 7.98 -4.84 -17.96
C THR A 3 7.21 -4.10 -16.87
N ILE A 4 7.45 -2.80 -16.71
CA ILE A 4 6.71 -1.96 -15.78
C ILE A 4 5.34 -1.68 -16.40
N LEU A 5 4.28 -2.06 -15.69
CA LEU A 5 2.90 -1.83 -16.12
C LEU A 5 2.47 -0.39 -15.81
N GLU A 6 1.59 0.13 -16.64
CA GLU A 6 1.02 1.47 -16.47
C GLU A 6 -0.46 1.36 -16.09
N PHE A 7 -0.87 2.11 -15.09
CA PHE A 7 -2.22 2.09 -14.54
C PHE A 7 -2.81 3.49 -14.44
N GLY A 8 -4.14 3.54 -14.41
CA GLY A 8 -4.87 4.77 -14.21
C GLY A 8 -5.07 5.58 -15.47
N LEU A 9 -5.79 6.67 -15.36
CA LEU A 9 -6.07 7.57 -16.48
C LEU A 9 -5.16 8.79 -16.40
N LYS A 10 -4.41 9.03 -17.47
CA LYS A 10 -3.55 10.20 -17.58
C LYS A 10 -4.39 11.47 -17.63
N ARG A 11 -3.98 12.48 -16.85
CA ARG A 11 -4.60 13.81 -16.83
C ARG A 11 -3.65 14.84 -17.41
N GLU A 12 -4.17 16.03 -17.67
CA GLU A 12 -3.47 17.07 -18.40
C GLU A 12 -2.33 17.70 -17.60
N ASN A 13 -2.53 17.95 -16.32
CA ASN A 13 -1.58 18.67 -15.46
C ASN A 13 -1.14 17.82 -14.27
N GLU A 14 -0.42 16.75 -14.57
CA GLU A 14 0.05 15.85 -13.53
C GLU A 14 1.35 16.30 -12.89
N GLU A 15 1.39 16.25 -11.56
CA GLU A 15 2.63 16.42 -10.79
C GLU A 15 3.33 15.07 -10.70
N ARG A 16 4.60 15.01 -11.09
CA ARG A 16 5.39 13.79 -10.93
C ARG A 16 5.90 13.67 -9.50
N ARG A 17 5.58 12.54 -8.86
CA ARG A 17 6.10 12.25 -7.54
C ARG A 17 6.28 10.74 -7.35
N ASP A 18 7.50 10.29 -7.57
CA ASP A 18 7.86 8.90 -7.36
C ASP A 18 7.90 8.59 -5.87
N GLY A 19 7.59 7.36 -5.53
CA GLY A 19 7.60 6.92 -4.14
C GLY A 19 7.35 5.43 -4.03
N GLY A 20 7.06 5.01 -2.81
CA GLY A 20 6.81 3.63 -2.52
C GLY A 20 5.65 3.43 -1.56
N CYS A 21 5.17 2.21 -1.51
CA CYS A 21 4.12 1.79 -0.61
C CYS A 21 4.41 0.41 -0.05
N ALA A 22 3.70 0.05 1.01
CA ALA A 22 3.82 -1.25 1.65
C ALA A 22 2.46 -1.90 1.82
N ILE A 23 2.44 -3.20 1.57
CA ILE A 23 1.34 -4.07 1.97
C ILE A 23 1.86 -4.88 3.15
N VAL A 24 1.26 -4.66 4.31
CA VAL A 24 1.74 -5.15 5.60
C VAL A 24 0.80 -6.22 6.14
N PHE A 25 1.34 -7.39 6.43
CA PHE A 25 0.56 -8.55 6.87
C PHE A 25 1.02 -9.04 8.24
N ASP A 26 0.05 -9.34 9.11
CA ASP A 26 0.30 -9.97 10.40
C ASP A 26 -0.10 -11.45 10.37
N PRO A 27 0.88 -12.38 10.48
CA PRO A 27 0.58 -13.83 10.44
C PRO A 27 -0.26 -14.32 11.61
N GLU A 28 -0.18 -13.69 12.76
CA GLU A 28 -0.95 -14.10 13.94
C GLU A 28 -2.43 -13.79 13.78
N MET A 29 -2.76 -12.55 13.42
CA MET A 29 -4.16 -12.14 13.19
C MET A 29 -4.70 -12.63 11.84
N GLN A 30 -3.84 -12.96 10.89
CA GLN A 30 -4.23 -13.24 9.50
C GLN A 30 -4.98 -12.05 8.88
N ARG A 31 -4.42 -10.85 9.05
CA ARG A 31 -4.98 -9.58 8.56
C ARG A 31 -3.89 -8.68 8.01
N TYR A 32 -4.30 -7.78 7.13
CA TYR A 32 -3.44 -6.74 6.56
C TYR A 32 -3.68 -5.43 7.30
N ALA A 33 -2.58 -4.71 7.56
CA ALA A 33 -2.64 -3.40 8.19
C ALA A 33 -2.89 -2.33 7.13
N MET A 34 -3.83 -1.44 7.41
CA MET A 34 -4.20 -0.33 6.52
C MET A 34 -4.37 0.94 7.33
N GLY A 35 -4.29 2.08 6.66
CA GLY A 35 -4.77 3.34 7.21
C GLY A 35 -6.23 3.50 6.83
N LYS A 36 -7.12 3.68 7.81
CA LYS A 36 -8.55 3.87 7.56
C LYS A 36 -8.91 5.34 7.72
N GLN A 37 -9.43 5.92 6.63
CA GLN A 37 -9.94 7.29 6.63
C GLN A 37 -11.33 7.36 7.26
N GLU A 38 -11.74 8.57 7.63
CA GLU A 38 -13.05 8.82 8.23
C GLU A 38 -14.22 8.37 7.35
N ASP A 39 -14.08 8.48 6.03
CA ASP A 39 -15.08 8.02 5.06
C ASP A 39 -15.07 6.49 4.83
N GLY A 40 -14.22 5.76 5.55
CA GLY A 40 -14.09 4.31 5.43
C GLY A 40 -13.11 3.83 4.38
N ARG A 41 -12.50 4.72 3.61
CA ARG A 41 -11.48 4.34 2.62
C ARG A 41 -10.26 3.73 3.33
N LEU A 42 -9.81 2.61 2.82
CA LEU A 42 -8.56 1.97 3.26
C LEU A 42 -7.40 2.45 2.39
N ARG A 43 -6.28 2.74 3.03
CA ARG A 43 -5.09 3.24 2.34
C ARG A 43 -3.88 2.39 2.66
N LEU A 44 -3.00 2.23 1.68
CA LEU A 44 -1.66 1.71 1.92
C LEU A 44 -0.82 2.75 2.67
N PHE A 45 0.12 2.28 3.47
CA PHE A 45 1.17 3.14 4.00
C PHE A 45 2.12 3.47 2.85
N SER A 46 2.33 4.75 2.62
CA SER A 46 3.07 5.21 1.46
C SER A 46 3.64 6.61 1.67
N GLY A 47 4.64 6.93 0.88
CA GLY A 47 5.21 8.26 0.88
C GLY A 47 6.32 8.42 -0.14
N GLY A 48 6.76 9.66 -0.31
CA GLY A 48 7.93 9.98 -1.08
C GLY A 48 9.18 9.54 -0.33
N VAL A 49 10.22 9.26 -1.08
CA VAL A 49 11.53 8.89 -0.54
C VAL A 49 12.42 10.14 -0.52
N ASP A 50 13.06 10.39 0.61
CA ASP A 50 13.95 11.54 0.76
C ASP A 50 15.20 11.38 -0.11
N ALA A 51 15.82 12.50 -0.46
CA ALA A 51 17.05 12.49 -1.26
C ALA A 51 18.15 11.67 -0.55
N GLY A 52 18.69 10.68 -1.26
CA GLY A 52 19.72 9.79 -0.71
C GLY A 52 19.22 8.65 0.16
N GLU A 53 17.92 8.60 0.41
CA GLU A 53 17.29 7.51 1.17
C GLU A 53 17.03 6.31 0.27
N ASP A 54 17.32 5.10 0.76
CA ASP A 54 16.98 3.86 0.07
C ASP A 54 15.45 3.70 0.04
N MET A 55 14.91 3.21 -1.10
CA MET A 55 13.46 3.07 -1.28
C MET A 55 12.83 2.17 -0.21
N LYS A 56 13.45 1.03 0.07
CA LYS A 56 12.94 0.10 1.10
C LYS A 56 12.93 0.75 2.48
N GLU A 57 14.02 1.41 2.85
CA GLU A 57 14.12 2.11 4.15
C GLU A 57 13.09 3.24 4.26
N GLY A 58 12.90 3.99 3.17
CA GLY A 58 11.91 5.07 3.13
C GLY A 58 10.49 4.55 3.30
N VAL A 59 10.14 3.46 2.64
CA VAL A 59 8.82 2.83 2.76
C VAL A 59 8.61 2.31 4.19
N LEU A 60 9.60 1.65 4.78
CA LEU A 60 9.49 1.15 6.16
C LEU A 60 9.35 2.30 7.15
N ARG A 61 10.04 3.41 6.92
CA ARG A 61 9.89 4.62 7.72
C ARG A 61 8.43 5.12 7.67
N GLU A 62 7.83 5.15 6.48
CA GLU A 62 6.42 5.55 6.33
C GLU A 62 5.46 4.59 7.04
N VAL A 63 5.72 3.29 6.99
CA VAL A 63 4.92 2.32 7.74
C VAL A 63 4.94 2.62 9.24
N THR A 64 6.10 2.98 9.77
CA THR A 64 6.24 3.33 11.18
C THR A 64 5.60 4.67 11.51
N GLU A 65 5.85 5.70 10.69
CA GLU A 65 5.29 7.03 10.92
C GLU A 65 3.76 7.05 10.80
N GLU A 66 3.21 6.36 9.82
CA GLU A 66 1.77 6.37 9.54
C GLU A 66 0.99 5.34 10.35
N GLY A 67 1.56 4.17 10.60
CA GLY A 67 0.85 3.06 11.26
C GLY A 67 1.38 2.68 12.64
N GLY A 68 2.55 3.18 13.03
CA GLY A 68 3.19 2.82 14.30
C GLY A 68 3.83 1.44 14.32
N LEU A 69 3.79 0.72 13.22
CA LEU A 69 4.34 -0.63 13.11
C LEU A 69 5.84 -0.56 12.82
N HIS A 70 6.64 -1.34 13.54
CA HIS A 70 8.10 -1.23 13.46
C HIS A 70 8.86 -2.55 13.56
N ASP A 71 8.17 -3.64 13.88
CA ASP A 71 8.81 -4.93 14.12
C ASP A 71 8.55 -5.87 12.93
N PHE A 72 9.51 -5.93 12.01
CA PHE A 72 9.37 -6.61 10.73
C PHE A 72 10.11 -7.94 10.72
N LEU A 73 9.44 -9.00 10.27
CA LEU A 73 10.01 -10.33 10.09
C LEU A 73 10.60 -10.51 8.69
N HIS A 74 9.90 -10.00 7.67
CA HIS A 74 10.29 -10.18 6.28
C HIS A 74 9.85 -8.95 5.47
N VAL A 75 10.73 -8.46 4.60
CA VAL A 75 10.46 -7.33 3.71
C VAL A 75 10.96 -7.70 2.32
N GLU A 76 10.07 -7.64 1.33
CA GLU A 76 10.40 -8.03 -0.03
C GLU A 76 9.76 -7.06 -1.04
N LYS A 77 10.54 -6.63 -2.02
CA LYS A 77 10.00 -5.86 -3.14
C LYS A 77 9.08 -6.77 -3.97
N ILE A 78 7.83 -6.36 -4.15
CA ILE A 78 6.83 -7.12 -4.89
C ILE A 78 6.74 -6.68 -6.35
N GLY A 79 6.84 -5.41 -6.61
CA GLY A 79 6.71 -4.91 -7.97
C GLY A 79 6.81 -3.40 -8.07
N GLU A 80 6.72 -2.94 -9.32
CA GLU A 80 6.78 -1.54 -9.68
C GLU A 80 5.68 -1.26 -10.69
N ALA A 81 5.18 -0.04 -10.70
CA ALA A 81 4.17 0.40 -11.65
C ALA A 81 4.32 1.88 -11.95
N LEU A 82 4.01 2.28 -13.18
CA LEU A 82 3.78 3.67 -13.51
C LEU A 82 2.28 3.91 -13.34
N THR A 83 1.89 4.84 -12.49
CA THR A 83 0.49 5.05 -12.17
C THR A 83 0.08 6.50 -12.27
N HIS A 84 -1.15 6.71 -12.76
CA HIS A 84 -1.81 8.02 -12.84
C HIS A 84 -2.99 7.98 -11.88
N TYR A 85 -3.06 8.95 -10.96
CA TYR A 85 -4.14 8.97 -9.98
C TYR A 85 -4.39 10.36 -9.44
N HIS A 86 -5.56 10.54 -8.84
CA HIS A 86 -5.89 11.75 -8.11
C HIS A 86 -5.59 11.54 -6.63
N ASN A 87 -4.71 12.38 -6.08
CA ASN A 87 -4.43 12.38 -4.65
C ASN A 87 -5.47 13.24 -3.94
N SER A 88 -6.46 12.62 -3.33
CA SER A 88 -7.57 13.32 -2.68
C SER A 88 -7.16 14.10 -1.44
N LEU A 89 -6.10 13.67 -0.75
CA LEU A 89 -5.62 14.36 0.44
C LEU A 89 -4.99 15.72 0.13
N ARG A 90 -4.33 15.82 -1.03
CA ARG A 90 -3.68 17.06 -1.50
C ARG A 90 -4.43 17.74 -2.64
N ASN A 91 -5.48 17.10 -3.16
CA ASN A 91 -6.27 17.57 -4.28
C ASN A 91 -5.40 17.92 -5.51
N VAL A 92 -4.56 16.98 -5.91
CA VAL A 92 -3.70 17.10 -7.08
C VAL A 92 -3.72 15.83 -7.92
N ASP A 93 -3.60 15.98 -9.23
CA ASP A 93 -3.41 14.85 -10.13
C ASP A 93 -1.92 14.50 -10.17
N ARG A 94 -1.61 13.22 -10.12
CA ARG A 94 -0.23 12.72 -10.06
C ARG A 94 0.07 11.64 -11.06
N VAL A 95 1.33 11.61 -11.47
CA VAL A 95 1.96 10.46 -12.10
C VAL A 95 3.13 10.04 -11.23
N ALA A 96 3.26 8.75 -10.98
CA ALA A 96 4.30 8.21 -10.10
C ALA A 96 4.85 6.89 -10.63
N HIS A 97 6.17 6.74 -10.54
CA HIS A 97 6.78 5.42 -10.54
C HIS A 97 6.67 4.91 -9.10
N ALA A 98 5.79 3.97 -8.88
CA ALA A 98 5.49 3.43 -7.55
C ALA A 98 6.16 2.08 -7.36
N THR A 99 6.82 1.90 -6.22
CA THR A 99 7.44 0.64 -5.82
C THR A 99 6.70 0.08 -4.61
N CYS A 100 6.30 -1.17 -4.68
CA CYS A 100 5.55 -1.82 -3.58
C CYS A 100 6.39 -2.90 -2.90
N PHE A 101 6.34 -2.90 -1.57
CA PHE A 101 6.97 -3.91 -0.73
C PHE A 101 5.92 -4.70 0.03
N LEU A 102 6.12 -6.02 0.10
CA LEU A 102 5.40 -6.87 1.04
C LEU A 102 6.17 -6.87 2.36
N VAL A 103 5.48 -6.57 3.44
CA VAL A 103 6.04 -6.54 4.79
C VAL A 103 5.28 -7.54 5.64
N ILE A 104 6.01 -8.50 6.22
CA ILE A 104 5.45 -9.45 7.18
C ILE A 104 5.89 -9.01 8.57
N LEU A 105 4.93 -8.83 9.46
CA LEU A 105 5.21 -8.40 10.82
C LEU A 105 5.69 -9.54 11.68
N LYS A 106 6.67 -9.26 12.54
CA LYS A 106 7.10 -10.15 13.62
C LYS A 106 6.19 -9.98 14.84
N SER A 107 5.79 -8.74 15.12
CA SER A 107 4.84 -8.41 16.17
C SER A 107 3.98 -7.20 15.76
N THR A 108 2.89 -6.98 16.48
CA THR A 108 2.00 -5.83 16.30
C THR A 108 2.25 -4.75 17.35
N ASP A 109 3.39 -4.78 18.02
CA ASP A 109 3.79 -3.72 18.95
C ASP A 109 3.85 -2.38 18.21
N LEU A 110 3.34 -1.34 18.84
CA LEU A 110 3.21 -0.02 18.25
C LEU A 110 4.12 1.00 18.92
N VAL A 111 4.64 1.91 18.09
CA VAL A 111 5.23 3.16 18.55
C VAL A 111 4.29 4.31 18.16
N PRO A 112 4.43 5.51 18.75
CA PRO A 112 3.58 6.64 18.38
C PRO A 112 3.66 6.97 16.90
N VAL A 113 2.50 7.26 16.28
CA VAL A 113 2.45 7.70 14.89
C VAL A 113 2.84 9.17 14.76
N HIS A 114 3.33 9.53 13.57
CA HIS A 114 3.71 10.90 13.22
C HIS A 114 3.05 11.25 11.89
N LEU A 115 1.75 11.61 11.95
CA LEU A 115 0.99 11.98 10.77
C LEU A 115 1.20 13.44 10.41
N GLU A 116 1.32 13.73 9.12
CA GLU A 116 1.30 15.09 8.62
C GLU A 116 -0.13 15.65 8.67
N GLU A 117 -0.28 16.98 8.61
CA GLU A 117 -1.57 17.65 8.76
C GLU A 117 -2.66 17.14 7.81
N HIS A 118 -2.29 16.79 6.58
CA HIS A 118 -3.22 16.27 5.57
C HIS A 118 -3.50 14.77 5.73
N GLU A 119 -2.76 14.07 6.55
CA GLU A 119 -2.91 12.63 6.78
C GLU A 119 -3.87 12.39 7.94
N LYS A 120 -5.13 12.08 7.60
CA LYS A 120 -6.19 11.86 8.60
C LYS A 120 -6.73 10.44 8.48
N PHE A 121 -6.00 9.50 9.04
CA PHE A 121 -6.42 8.10 9.08
C PHE A 121 -5.91 7.41 10.34
N VAL A 122 -6.48 6.26 10.66
CA VAL A 122 -6.08 5.44 11.80
C VAL A 122 -5.70 4.04 11.34
N LEU A 123 -4.83 3.39 12.09
CA LEU A 123 -4.48 2.00 11.83
C LEU A 123 -5.73 1.12 11.92
N ALA A 124 -5.94 0.29 10.91
CA ALA A 124 -7.04 -0.68 10.85
C ALA A 124 -6.52 -2.00 10.30
N TRP A 125 -7.22 -3.07 10.62
CA TRP A 125 -6.87 -4.41 10.17
C TRP A 125 -8.01 -4.96 9.32
N ALA A 126 -7.67 -5.53 8.18
CA ALA A 126 -8.65 -6.02 7.22
C ALA A 126 -8.18 -7.30 6.54
N THR A 127 -9.14 -8.11 6.10
CA THR A 127 -8.83 -9.26 5.24
C THR A 127 -8.53 -8.76 3.83
N SER A 128 -7.86 -9.59 3.04
CA SER A 128 -7.58 -9.25 1.65
C SER A 128 -8.86 -9.00 0.85
N ASN A 129 -9.92 -9.77 1.09
CA ASN A 129 -11.21 -9.58 0.41
C ASN A 129 -11.90 -8.28 0.81
N GLU A 130 -11.81 -7.89 2.09
CA GLU A 130 -12.34 -6.60 2.55
C GLU A 130 -11.61 -5.43 1.90
N ILE A 131 -10.29 -5.52 1.77
CA ILE A 131 -9.48 -4.48 1.10
C ILE A 131 -9.84 -4.40 -0.37
N LEU A 132 -9.90 -5.53 -1.06
CA LEU A 132 -10.25 -5.58 -2.48
C LEU A 132 -11.62 -4.95 -2.73
N ALA A 133 -12.63 -5.33 -1.93
CA ALA A 133 -13.99 -4.79 -2.05
C ALA A 133 -14.02 -3.27 -1.79
N ASN A 134 -13.26 -2.80 -0.80
CA ASN A 134 -13.14 -1.37 -0.47
C ASN A 134 -12.58 -0.58 -1.66
N TRP A 135 -11.52 -1.09 -2.26
CA TRP A 135 -10.86 -0.39 -3.37
C TRP A 135 -11.65 -0.48 -4.68
N GLU A 136 -12.30 -1.60 -4.96
CA GLU A 136 -13.16 -1.73 -6.14
C GLU A 136 -14.37 -0.81 -6.07
N ALA A 137 -15.00 -0.70 -4.90
CA ALA A 137 -16.16 0.17 -4.70
C ALA A 137 -15.81 1.66 -4.85
N ARG A 138 -14.53 2.03 -4.70
CA ARG A 138 -14.05 3.41 -4.75
C ARG A 138 -13.07 3.66 -5.89
N ASN A 139 -13.14 2.84 -6.95
CA ASN A 139 -12.16 2.90 -8.05
C ASN A 139 -12.58 3.85 -9.16
N GLN A 140 -12.83 5.10 -8.82
CA GLN A 140 -13.16 6.14 -9.80
C GLN A 140 -11.93 6.42 -10.68
N ASN A 141 -12.17 6.53 -11.99
CA ASN A 141 -11.12 6.82 -12.97
C ASN A 141 -9.93 5.84 -12.90
N LYS A 142 -10.15 4.62 -12.40
CA LYS A 142 -9.11 3.60 -12.23
C LYS A 142 -7.99 4.03 -11.27
N ASP A 143 -8.28 4.91 -10.34
CA ASP A 143 -7.28 5.46 -9.42
C ASP A 143 -6.71 4.42 -8.46
N ASN A 144 -7.43 3.32 -8.21
CA ASN A 144 -6.97 2.24 -7.35
C ASN A 144 -6.42 1.03 -8.10
N ASP A 145 -6.36 1.05 -9.43
CA ASP A 145 -5.93 -0.11 -10.21
C ASP A 145 -4.53 -0.60 -9.81
N HIS A 146 -3.59 0.31 -9.60
CA HIS A 146 -2.23 -0.06 -9.19
C HIS A 146 -2.19 -0.66 -7.78
N TRP A 147 -3.02 -0.18 -6.85
CA TRP A 147 -3.14 -0.74 -5.51
C TRP A 147 -3.73 -2.15 -5.55
N ILE A 148 -4.74 -2.36 -6.38
CA ILE A 148 -5.36 -3.69 -6.58
C ILE A 148 -4.33 -4.67 -7.16
N TYR A 149 -3.55 -4.22 -8.13
CA TYR A 149 -2.45 -5.00 -8.71
C TYR A 149 -1.42 -5.39 -7.64
N PHE A 150 -0.97 -4.44 -6.83
CA PHE A 150 -0.02 -4.70 -5.75
C PHE A 150 -0.60 -5.62 -4.67
N LEU A 151 -1.87 -5.44 -4.33
CA LEU A 151 -2.55 -6.32 -3.37
C LEU A 151 -2.55 -7.77 -3.86
N LYS A 152 -2.94 -8.00 -5.10
CA LYS A 152 -2.99 -9.34 -5.68
C LYS A 152 -1.62 -10.01 -5.68
N LYS A 153 -0.58 -9.29 -6.09
CA LYS A 153 0.79 -9.81 -6.07
C LYS A 153 1.27 -10.11 -4.65
N SER A 154 1.00 -9.21 -3.71
CA SER A 154 1.44 -9.35 -2.32
C SER A 154 0.75 -10.51 -1.62
N VAL A 155 -0.57 -10.66 -1.82
CA VAL A 155 -1.32 -11.77 -1.23
C VAL A 155 -0.83 -13.10 -1.79
N ALA A 156 -0.65 -13.19 -3.11
CA ALA A 156 -0.11 -14.39 -3.73
C ALA A 156 1.25 -14.76 -3.15
N ARG A 157 2.14 -13.78 -2.97
CA ARG A 157 3.47 -14.00 -2.41
C ARG A 157 3.43 -14.38 -0.93
N ALA A 158 2.59 -13.73 -0.13
CA ALA A 158 2.41 -14.05 1.28
C ALA A 158 1.90 -15.48 1.47
N LYS A 159 1.01 -15.95 0.59
CA LYS A 159 0.54 -17.35 0.58
C LYS A 159 1.65 -18.30 0.17
N GLU A 160 2.39 -17.98 -0.86
CA GLU A 160 3.52 -18.80 -1.34
C GLU A 160 4.58 -18.97 -0.25
N LEU A 161 4.86 -17.93 0.52
CA LEU A 161 5.79 -17.97 1.65
C LEU A 161 5.22 -18.68 2.89
N GLY A 162 3.94 -19.03 2.89
CA GLY A 162 3.28 -19.73 3.99
C GLY A 162 2.76 -18.83 5.11
N TYR A 163 2.82 -17.53 4.97
CA TYR A 163 2.32 -16.58 5.99
C TYR A 163 0.81 -16.41 5.95
N ASP A 164 0.27 -16.06 4.78
CA ASP A 164 -1.18 -15.89 4.59
C ASP A 164 -1.83 -17.24 4.31
N LYS A 165 -2.65 -17.72 5.25
CA LYS A 165 -3.32 -19.02 5.18
C LYS A 165 -4.81 -18.92 4.93
N THR A 166 -5.38 -17.72 4.96
CA THR A 166 -6.83 -17.53 4.92
C THR A 166 -7.35 -16.83 3.67
N SER A 167 -6.52 -16.08 2.96
CA SER A 167 -6.95 -15.39 1.74
C SER A 167 -7.25 -16.38 0.63
N LYS A 168 -8.35 -16.13 -0.10
CA LYS A 168 -8.84 -16.99 -1.20
C LYS A 168 -8.70 -16.26 -2.53
N ILE A 169 -7.46 -16.17 -3.01
CA ILE A 169 -7.15 -15.43 -4.24
C ILE A 169 -7.74 -16.08 -5.49
N ASP A 170 -8.02 -17.38 -5.47
CA ASP A 170 -8.63 -18.09 -6.59
C ASP A 170 -10.04 -17.59 -6.92
N GLU A 171 -10.70 -16.93 -5.96
CA GLU A 171 -12.01 -16.32 -6.13
C GLU A 171 -11.94 -14.92 -6.77
N TRP A 172 -10.73 -14.36 -6.91
CA TRP A 172 -10.54 -13.03 -7.49
C TRP A 172 -10.50 -13.11 -9.02
N LYS A 173 -11.38 -12.37 -9.66
CA LYS A 173 -11.49 -12.32 -11.12
C LYS A 173 -10.92 -11.03 -11.70
#